data_98249c3e27f1bfb475e873d694d2149c
#
_entry.id   98249c3e27f1bfb475e873d694d2149c
#
_cell.length_a   1.000
_cell.length_b   1.000
_cell.length_c   1.000
_cell.angle_alpha   90.00
_cell.angle_beta   90.00
_cell.angle_gamma   90.00
#
_symmetry.space_group_name_H-M   'P 1'
#
loop_
_entity.id
_entity.type
_entity.pdbx_description
1 polymer ?
#
loop_
_entity_poly.entity_id
_entity_poly.type
_entity_poly.pdbx_seq_one_letter_code
_entity_poly.pdbx_strand_id
1 'polypeptide(L)'
;MKSKGFRQVGKDFPVFIHPQTGEEYALARTERKSGHGYSGFKFDTNSNVTLEQDLERRDLTINAIAEDEHGTLIDPFDRQKDIENKKLRHVSDAFSEDPLRVLRLARFKVRFDDFEIVPETLDKVAEIIKSSELDHLTGERVWLEMYKSDNPWLFRKELTHLGADNVLHVNPKKNDGICLSPSLNNKLHMISCFIHEEVSNIDEFCLKLKIPNEYNSAFQLLLKEGAKMGLKRKINEEKV
;
A
#
# COMPACT_ATOMS: atom_id res chain seq x y z
N MET A 1 -11.16 -7.62 26.69
CA MET A 1 -11.68 -7.63 25.30
C MET A 1 -12.15 -9.02 24.87
N LYS A 2 -11.35 -10.09 24.95
CA LYS A 2 -11.79 -11.46 24.57
C LYS A 2 -13.10 -11.88 25.25
N SER A 3 -13.28 -11.61 26.54
CA SER A 3 -14.52 -11.89 27.27
C SER A 3 -15.75 -11.12 26.78
N LYS A 4 -15.56 -10.08 25.98
CA LYS A 4 -16.62 -9.26 25.34
C LYS A 4 -16.84 -9.63 23.87
N GLY A 5 -16.32 -10.79 23.40
CA GLY A 5 -16.53 -11.27 22.04
C GLY A 5 -15.61 -10.65 20.96
N PHE A 6 -14.64 -9.84 21.34
CA PHE A 6 -13.67 -9.28 20.39
C PHE A 6 -12.77 -10.38 19.82
N ARG A 7 -12.56 -10.36 18.49
CA ARG A 7 -11.65 -11.27 17.79
C ARG A 7 -10.24 -10.68 17.79
N GLN A 8 -9.29 -11.39 18.38
CA GLN A 8 -7.88 -11.02 18.33
C GLN A 8 -7.29 -11.41 16.98
N VAL A 9 -6.59 -10.48 16.32
CA VAL A 9 -5.75 -10.68 15.15
C VAL A 9 -4.35 -10.13 15.43
N GLY A 10 -3.36 -10.58 14.63
CA GLY A 10 -1.95 -10.24 14.85
C GLY A 10 -1.31 -11.15 15.91
N LYS A 11 -0.14 -11.69 15.55
CA LYS A 11 0.62 -12.62 16.41
C LYS A 11 1.54 -11.87 17.35
N ASP A 12 2.27 -10.91 16.81
CA ASP A 12 3.30 -10.17 17.55
C ASP A 12 2.74 -8.90 18.20
N PHE A 13 1.66 -8.36 17.64
CA PHE A 13 0.93 -7.23 18.19
C PHE A 13 -0.58 -7.50 18.14
N PRO A 14 -1.24 -7.66 19.30
CA PRO A 14 -2.66 -7.98 19.32
C PRO A 14 -3.53 -6.76 18.96
N VAL A 15 -4.23 -6.87 17.86
CA VAL A 15 -5.33 -5.99 17.49
C VAL A 15 -6.62 -6.73 17.76
N PHE A 16 -7.60 -6.07 18.37
CA PHE A 16 -8.90 -6.63 18.70
C PHE A 16 -9.96 -6.02 17.79
N ILE A 17 -10.65 -6.86 17.03
CA ILE A 17 -11.73 -6.45 16.14
C ILE A 17 -13.06 -6.56 16.86
N HIS A 18 -13.82 -5.47 16.86
CA HIS A 18 -15.16 -5.45 17.44
C HIS A 18 -16.11 -6.36 16.63
N PRO A 19 -16.90 -7.24 17.31
CA PRO A 19 -17.66 -8.28 16.62
C PRO A 19 -18.80 -7.76 15.74
N GLN A 20 -19.33 -6.57 16.01
CA GLN A 20 -20.47 -5.99 15.29
C GLN A 20 -20.03 -4.87 14.33
N THR A 21 -19.17 -3.95 14.77
CA THR A 21 -18.78 -2.77 13.98
C THR A 21 -17.58 -3.03 13.10
N GLY A 22 -16.76 -4.05 13.40
CA GLY A 22 -15.51 -4.31 12.69
C GLY A 22 -14.37 -3.35 13.04
N GLU A 23 -14.60 -2.43 13.98
CA GLU A 23 -13.58 -1.48 14.45
C GLU A 23 -12.40 -2.19 15.07
N GLU A 24 -11.22 -1.64 14.83
CA GLU A 24 -9.96 -2.17 15.35
C GLU A 24 -9.55 -1.43 16.63
N TYR A 25 -9.25 -2.21 17.66
CA TYR A 25 -8.77 -1.72 18.95
C TYR A 25 -7.35 -2.23 19.17
N ALA A 26 -6.41 -1.35 19.32
CA ALA A 26 -5.01 -1.65 19.60
C ALA A 26 -4.47 -0.76 20.71
N LEU A 27 -3.43 -1.22 21.40
CA LEU A 27 -2.69 -0.38 22.34
C LEU A 27 -1.78 0.58 21.56
N ALA A 28 -1.50 1.75 22.15
CA ALA A 28 -0.39 2.57 21.70
C ALA A 28 0.91 1.75 21.78
N ARG A 29 1.79 1.93 20.81
CA ARG A 29 3.05 1.18 20.73
C ARG A 29 4.17 2.01 20.15
N THR A 30 5.39 1.64 20.50
CA THR A 30 6.58 2.02 19.75
C THR A 30 7.13 0.81 18.99
N GLU A 31 7.82 1.06 17.90
CA GLU A 31 8.47 0.05 17.07
C GLU A 31 9.96 0.36 17.03
N ARG A 32 10.80 -0.67 17.14
CA ARG A 32 12.25 -0.53 16.95
C ARG A 32 12.71 -1.56 15.93
N LYS A 33 13.38 -1.09 14.89
CA LYS A 33 14.03 -1.97 13.91
C LYS A 33 15.20 -2.67 14.60
N SER A 34 15.21 -4.00 14.59
CA SER A 34 16.28 -4.85 15.16
C SER A 34 16.87 -5.82 14.15
N GLY A 35 16.43 -5.77 12.86
CA GLY A 35 16.89 -6.63 11.77
C GLY A 35 16.30 -6.20 10.44
N HIS A 36 16.54 -6.97 9.38
CA HIS A 36 15.99 -6.72 8.04
C HIS A 36 14.56 -7.23 7.89
N GLY A 37 13.75 -6.54 7.10
CA GLY A 37 12.39 -6.94 6.78
C GLY A 37 11.41 -6.82 7.96
N TYR A 38 10.20 -7.37 7.78
CA TYR A 38 9.10 -7.29 8.75
C TYR A 38 9.38 -8.01 10.09
N SER A 39 10.08 -9.15 10.05
CA SER A 39 10.46 -9.90 11.27
C SER A 39 11.55 -9.20 12.10
N GLY A 40 12.13 -8.12 11.58
CA GLY A 40 13.13 -7.32 12.25
C GLY A 40 12.58 -6.25 13.20
N PHE A 41 11.26 -6.19 13.43
CA PHE A 41 10.67 -5.22 14.36
C PHE A 41 10.47 -5.83 15.75
N LYS A 42 10.86 -5.09 16.78
CA LYS A 42 10.46 -5.33 18.17
C LYS A 42 9.40 -4.29 18.55
N PHE A 43 8.26 -4.78 18.98
CA PHE A 43 7.15 -3.94 19.43
C PHE A 43 7.24 -3.76 20.95
N ASP A 44 7.25 -2.51 21.40
CA ASP A 44 7.06 -2.19 22.81
C ASP A 44 5.62 -1.72 23.01
N THR A 45 4.86 -2.51 23.75
CA THR A 45 3.46 -2.26 24.10
C THR A 45 3.32 -1.92 25.58
N ASN A 46 4.37 -1.38 26.17
CA ASN A 46 4.34 -0.95 27.55
C ASN A 46 3.23 0.09 27.75
N SER A 47 2.52 0.03 28.89
CA SER A 47 1.47 0.97 29.27
C SER A 47 1.95 2.43 29.37
N ASN A 48 3.26 2.67 29.30
CA ASN A 48 3.87 4.00 29.35
C ASN A 48 4.06 4.63 27.96
N VAL A 49 3.72 3.93 26.86
CA VAL A 49 3.76 4.52 25.51
C VAL A 49 2.67 5.56 25.39
N THR A 50 3.06 6.79 25.10
CA THR A 50 2.12 7.91 24.95
C THR A 50 1.47 7.91 23.57
N LEU A 51 0.36 8.64 23.43
CA LEU A 51 -0.31 8.81 22.13
C LEU A 51 0.62 9.54 21.15
N GLU A 52 1.37 10.53 21.60
CA GLU A 52 2.34 11.26 20.77
C GLU A 52 3.39 10.31 20.18
N GLN A 53 3.93 9.42 20.99
CA GLN A 53 4.90 8.40 20.54
C GLN A 53 4.28 7.44 19.51
N ASP A 54 3.02 7.05 19.66
CA ASP A 54 2.32 6.25 18.66
C ASP A 54 2.08 7.03 17.37
N LEU A 55 1.74 8.30 17.45
CA LEU A 55 1.55 9.17 16.28
C LEU A 55 2.87 9.46 15.56
N GLU A 56 3.97 9.64 16.30
CA GLU A 56 5.29 9.97 15.74
C GLU A 56 5.88 8.87 14.88
N ARG A 57 5.61 7.60 15.19
CA ARG A 57 6.10 6.45 14.42
C ARG A 57 5.30 6.15 13.15
N ARG A 58 4.20 6.85 12.88
CA ARG A 58 3.36 6.61 11.72
C ARG A 58 4.05 7.02 10.41
N ASP A 59 3.47 6.62 9.28
CA ASP A 59 4.06 6.84 7.97
C ASP A 59 3.97 8.30 7.52
N LEU A 60 2.76 8.85 7.41
CA LEU A 60 2.50 10.19 6.89
C LEU A 60 1.78 11.06 7.91
N THR A 61 2.04 12.36 7.85
CA THR A 61 1.42 13.37 8.73
C THR A 61 -0.09 13.32 8.67
N ILE A 62 -0.68 13.11 7.50
CA ILE A 62 -2.13 12.97 7.32
C ILE A 62 -2.74 11.77 8.07
N ASN A 63 -1.92 10.78 8.45
CA ASN A 63 -2.33 9.58 9.20
C ASN A 63 -1.93 9.65 10.68
N ALA A 64 -1.36 10.77 11.12
CA ALA A 64 -0.78 10.93 12.46
C ALA A 64 -1.52 11.98 13.31
N ILE A 65 -2.82 12.08 13.08
CA ILE A 65 -3.77 12.86 13.86
C ILE A 65 -4.71 11.84 14.52
N ALA A 66 -5.10 12.09 15.75
CA ALA A 66 -6.06 11.27 16.47
C ALA A 66 -7.30 12.10 16.83
N GLU A 67 -8.38 11.41 17.16
CA GLU A 67 -9.61 11.99 17.68
C GLU A 67 -9.97 11.27 18.97
N ASP A 68 -10.36 12.01 19.98
CA ASP A 68 -10.82 11.46 21.25
C ASP A 68 -12.31 11.04 21.18
N GLU A 69 -12.83 10.45 22.26
CA GLU A 69 -14.22 10.02 22.36
C GLU A 69 -15.25 11.17 22.32
N HIS A 70 -14.80 12.41 22.43
CA HIS A 70 -15.63 13.61 22.38
C HIS A 70 -15.56 14.32 21.00
N GLY A 71 -14.79 13.76 20.03
CA GLY A 71 -14.58 14.36 18.73
C GLY A 71 -13.51 15.45 18.70
N THR A 72 -12.71 15.58 19.77
CA THR A 72 -11.61 16.54 19.82
C THR A 72 -10.40 16.00 19.09
N LEU A 73 -9.88 16.75 18.12
CA LEU A 73 -8.68 16.35 17.39
C LEU A 73 -7.43 16.55 18.24
N ILE A 74 -6.60 15.52 18.29
CA ILE A 74 -5.31 15.50 18.98
C ILE A 74 -4.22 15.51 17.91
N ASP A 75 -3.61 16.67 17.73
CA ASP A 75 -2.58 16.92 16.73
C ASP A 75 -1.39 17.66 17.37
N PRO A 76 -0.55 16.94 18.13
CA PRO A 76 0.53 17.57 18.90
C PRO A 76 1.62 18.22 18.03
N PHE A 77 1.62 17.97 16.73
CA PHE A 77 2.65 18.43 15.80
C PHE A 77 2.10 19.30 14.67
N ASP A 78 0.85 19.80 14.81
CA ASP A 78 0.21 20.73 13.85
C ASP A 78 0.15 20.17 12.41
N ARG A 79 -0.15 18.88 12.29
CA ARG A 79 -0.12 18.12 11.02
C ARG A 79 -1.35 18.31 10.16
N GLN A 80 -2.45 18.86 10.73
CA GLN A 80 -3.63 19.29 9.99
C GLN A 80 -3.26 20.27 8.87
N LYS A 81 -2.22 21.09 9.06
CA LYS A 81 -1.69 21.99 8.03
C LYS A 81 -1.27 21.29 6.75
N ASP A 82 -0.73 20.06 6.84
CA ASP A 82 -0.36 19.31 5.64
C ASP A 82 -1.61 18.85 4.87
N ILE A 83 -2.73 18.57 5.56
CA ILE A 83 -4.02 18.29 4.92
C ILE A 83 -4.54 19.54 4.20
N GLU A 84 -4.56 20.69 4.89
CA GLU A 84 -5.01 21.97 4.35
C GLU A 84 -4.19 22.41 3.14
N ASN A 85 -2.86 22.19 3.20
CA ASN A 85 -1.93 22.56 2.14
C ASN A 85 -1.73 21.45 1.09
N LYS A 86 -2.49 20.33 1.18
CA LYS A 86 -2.44 19.19 0.29
C LYS A 86 -1.01 18.62 0.15
N LYS A 87 -0.35 18.32 1.26
CA LYS A 87 1.01 17.80 1.32
C LYS A 87 1.05 16.36 1.85
N LEU A 88 1.81 15.51 1.18
CA LEU A 88 2.20 14.20 1.65
C LEU A 88 3.61 14.29 2.24
N ARG A 89 3.68 14.32 3.57
CA ARG A 89 4.91 14.45 4.35
C ARG A 89 5.06 13.23 5.26
N HIS A 90 6.27 12.68 5.34
CA HIS A 90 6.60 11.68 6.36
C HIS A 90 6.58 12.30 7.76
N VAL A 91 6.26 11.49 8.76
CA VAL A 91 6.11 11.99 10.14
C VAL A 91 7.46 12.26 10.80
N SER A 92 8.37 11.33 10.70
CA SER A 92 9.68 11.34 11.35
C SER A 92 10.67 10.44 10.63
N ASP A 93 11.91 10.36 11.13
CA ASP A 93 12.94 9.45 10.61
C ASP A 93 12.52 7.96 10.68
N ALA A 94 11.58 7.61 11.55
CA ALA A 94 10.98 6.29 11.59
C ALA A 94 10.37 5.85 10.23
N PHE A 95 10.09 6.80 9.33
CA PHE A 95 9.64 6.49 7.96
C PHE A 95 10.58 5.52 7.24
N SER A 96 11.88 5.67 7.42
CA SER A 96 12.90 4.82 6.77
C SER A 96 13.02 3.42 7.40
N GLU A 97 12.38 3.16 8.54
CA GLU A 97 12.46 1.86 9.20
C GLU A 97 11.68 0.77 8.49
N ASP A 98 10.53 1.11 7.85
CA ASP A 98 9.71 0.16 7.09
C ASP A 98 9.65 0.54 5.61
N PRO A 99 10.34 -0.20 4.72
CA PRO A 99 10.34 0.09 3.29
C PRO A 99 8.95 0.02 2.63
N LEU A 100 7.97 -0.66 3.26
CA LEU A 100 6.59 -0.66 2.78
C LEU A 100 5.98 0.75 2.71
N ARG A 101 6.50 1.69 3.50
CA ARG A 101 6.00 3.07 3.54
C ARG A 101 6.17 3.79 2.20
N VAL A 102 7.13 3.38 1.37
CA VAL A 102 7.25 3.86 -0.02
C VAL A 102 6.01 3.45 -0.84
N LEU A 103 5.58 2.20 -0.72
CA LEU A 103 4.39 1.72 -1.42
C LEU A 103 3.12 2.36 -0.88
N ARG A 104 3.06 2.57 0.42
CA ARG A 104 1.95 3.28 1.07
C ARG A 104 1.87 4.73 0.60
N LEU A 105 3.00 5.43 0.48
CA LEU A 105 3.08 6.78 -0.07
C LEU A 105 2.53 6.83 -1.50
N ALA A 106 2.96 5.91 -2.38
CA ALA A 106 2.43 5.79 -3.74
C ALA A 106 0.91 5.59 -3.75
N ARG A 107 0.39 4.71 -2.88
CA ARG A 107 -1.05 4.48 -2.75
C ARG A 107 -1.82 5.71 -2.27
N PHE A 108 -1.28 6.45 -1.31
CA PHE A 108 -1.90 7.69 -0.85
C PHE A 108 -1.85 8.78 -1.93
N LYS A 109 -0.77 8.86 -2.71
CA LYS A 109 -0.69 9.80 -3.85
C LYS A 109 -1.75 9.48 -4.91
N VAL A 110 -2.04 8.19 -5.18
CA VAL A 110 -3.14 7.79 -6.07
C VAL A 110 -4.50 8.21 -5.53
N ARG A 111 -4.71 8.08 -4.21
CA ARG A 111 -5.99 8.46 -3.56
C ARG A 111 -6.19 9.97 -3.48
N PHE A 112 -5.12 10.70 -3.24
CA PHE A 112 -5.08 12.15 -3.10
C PHE A 112 -4.25 12.73 -4.24
N ASP A 113 -4.81 12.71 -5.45
CA ASP A 113 -4.11 13.07 -6.69
C ASP A 113 -3.70 14.55 -6.75
N ASP A 114 -4.40 15.39 -6.00
CA ASP A 114 -4.12 16.82 -5.84
C ASP A 114 -3.13 17.15 -4.71
N PHE A 115 -2.67 16.12 -3.94
CA PHE A 115 -1.65 16.31 -2.92
C PHE A 115 -0.24 16.18 -3.52
N GLU A 116 0.69 17.00 -3.07
CA GLU A 116 2.10 16.95 -3.48
C GLU A 116 2.94 16.22 -2.44
N ILE A 117 3.84 15.37 -2.90
CA ILE A 117 4.87 14.79 -2.04
C ILE A 117 5.95 15.84 -1.82
N VAL A 118 6.22 16.17 -0.56
CA VAL A 118 7.23 17.19 -0.23
C VAL A 118 8.65 16.68 -0.49
N PRO A 119 9.61 17.58 -0.85
CA PRO A 119 10.97 17.18 -1.19
C PRO A 119 11.66 16.33 -0.13
N GLU A 120 11.49 16.68 1.14
CA GLU A 120 12.09 15.96 2.26
C GLU A 120 11.61 14.51 2.36
N THR A 121 10.39 14.23 1.91
CA THR A 121 9.86 12.86 1.84
C THR A 121 10.41 12.11 0.64
N LEU A 122 10.61 12.78 -0.49
CA LEU A 122 11.29 12.19 -1.65
C LEU A 122 12.74 11.82 -1.33
N ASP A 123 13.45 12.64 -0.54
CA ASP A 123 14.81 12.33 -0.06
C ASP A 123 14.81 11.05 0.79
N LYS A 124 13.84 10.89 1.70
CA LYS A 124 13.70 9.65 2.48
C LYS A 124 13.39 8.43 1.63
N VAL A 125 12.55 8.58 0.61
CA VAL A 125 12.28 7.52 -0.37
C VAL A 125 13.57 7.13 -1.10
N ALA A 126 14.35 8.10 -1.57
CA ALA A 126 15.62 7.84 -2.26
C ALA A 126 16.64 7.12 -1.35
N GLU A 127 16.71 7.44 -0.05
CA GLU A 127 17.52 6.74 0.94
C GLU A 127 17.11 5.26 1.05
N ILE A 128 15.80 4.97 1.15
CA ILE A 128 15.28 3.61 1.24
C ILE A 128 15.60 2.81 -0.03
N ILE A 129 15.43 3.39 -1.21
CA ILE A 129 15.73 2.74 -2.48
C ILE A 129 17.23 2.42 -2.57
N LYS A 130 18.08 3.38 -2.22
CA LYS A 130 19.54 3.22 -2.25
C LYS A 130 20.04 2.16 -1.29
N SER A 131 19.34 1.92 -0.17
CA SER A 131 19.68 0.88 0.79
C SER A 131 19.28 -0.53 0.37
N SER A 132 18.57 -0.71 -0.76
CA SER A 132 18.00 -1.98 -1.24
C SER A 132 17.02 -2.63 -0.24
N GLU A 133 16.51 -1.90 0.73
CA GLU A 133 15.54 -2.44 1.71
C GLU A 133 14.20 -2.86 1.07
N LEU A 134 13.86 -2.29 -0.09
CA LEU A 134 12.67 -2.71 -0.86
C LEU A 134 12.75 -4.17 -1.32
N ASP A 135 13.94 -4.71 -1.56
CA ASP A 135 14.14 -6.09 -2.02
C ASP A 135 13.78 -7.13 -0.93
N HIS A 136 13.68 -6.67 0.33
CA HIS A 136 13.27 -7.49 1.47
C HIS A 136 11.76 -7.47 1.73
N LEU A 137 10.98 -6.75 0.91
CA LEU A 137 9.53 -6.79 1.03
C LEU A 137 8.99 -8.15 0.60
N THR A 138 8.09 -8.69 1.41
CA THR A 138 7.39 -9.92 1.02
C THR A 138 6.33 -9.63 -0.04
N GLY A 139 6.15 -10.56 -0.98
CA GLY A 139 5.19 -10.40 -2.07
C GLY A 139 3.76 -10.11 -1.57
N GLU A 140 3.34 -10.72 -0.45
CA GLU A 140 2.03 -10.45 0.16
C GLU A 140 1.84 -8.99 0.54
N ARG A 141 2.89 -8.35 1.09
CA ARG A 141 2.82 -6.95 1.49
C ARG A 141 2.70 -6.04 0.27
N VAL A 142 3.46 -6.35 -0.79
CA VAL A 142 3.40 -5.63 -2.07
C VAL A 142 2.01 -5.79 -2.69
N TRP A 143 1.51 -7.02 -2.77
CA TRP A 143 0.17 -7.33 -3.26
C TRP A 143 -0.91 -6.55 -2.52
N LEU A 144 -0.86 -6.53 -1.18
CA LEU A 144 -1.85 -5.85 -0.37
C LEU A 144 -1.90 -4.34 -0.61
N GLU A 145 -0.77 -3.67 -0.81
CA GLU A 145 -0.76 -2.23 -1.10
C GLU A 145 -1.28 -1.95 -2.53
N MET A 146 -0.90 -2.78 -3.51
CA MET A 146 -1.47 -2.69 -4.86
C MET A 146 -2.97 -2.96 -4.85
N TYR A 147 -3.41 -4.00 -4.12
CA TYR A 147 -4.83 -4.34 -3.99
C TYR A 147 -5.65 -3.25 -3.29
N LYS A 148 -5.09 -2.58 -2.30
CA LYS A 148 -5.72 -1.45 -1.59
C LYS A 148 -5.73 -0.16 -2.41
N SER A 149 -4.91 -0.04 -3.43
CA SER A 149 -4.88 1.13 -4.30
C SER A 149 -6.21 1.28 -5.05
N ASP A 150 -6.63 2.50 -5.29
CA ASP A 150 -7.85 2.81 -6.03
C ASP A 150 -7.68 2.53 -7.54
N ASN A 151 -6.44 2.58 -8.04
CA ASN A 151 -6.10 2.31 -9.44
C ASN A 151 -4.70 1.69 -9.55
N PRO A 152 -4.55 0.44 -10.03
CA PRO A 152 -3.26 -0.25 -10.11
C PRO A 152 -2.31 0.35 -11.15
N TRP A 153 -2.81 0.96 -12.25
CA TRP A 153 -1.96 1.64 -13.23
C TRP A 153 -1.36 2.93 -12.67
N LEU A 154 -2.20 3.74 -12.00
CA LEU A 154 -1.70 4.95 -11.33
C LEU A 154 -0.74 4.58 -10.20
N PHE A 155 -1.03 3.51 -9.44
CA PHE A 155 -0.14 3.02 -8.41
C PHE A 155 1.24 2.64 -8.98
N ARG A 156 1.27 1.87 -10.07
CA ARG A 156 2.52 1.56 -10.77
C ARG A 156 3.22 2.82 -11.26
N LYS A 157 2.48 3.75 -11.87
CA LYS A 157 3.04 5.02 -12.35
C LYS A 157 3.71 5.81 -11.22
N GLU A 158 3.06 5.88 -10.06
CA GLU A 158 3.65 6.54 -8.89
C GLU A 158 4.88 5.79 -8.35
N LEU A 159 4.86 4.45 -8.34
CA LEU A 159 6.06 3.67 -7.99
C LEU A 159 7.21 3.91 -8.97
N THR A 160 6.93 4.02 -10.28
CA THR A 160 7.94 4.37 -11.29
C THR A 160 8.50 5.78 -11.04
N HIS A 161 7.66 6.75 -10.74
CA HIS A 161 8.09 8.11 -10.36
C HIS A 161 9.01 8.11 -9.14
N LEU A 162 8.72 7.25 -8.16
CA LEU A 162 9.54 7.09 -6.95
C LEU A 162 10.78 6.21 -7.16
N GLY A 163 10.92 5.56 -8.32
CA GLY A 163 12.02 4.62 -8.60
C GLY A 163 11.87 3.26 -7.91
N ALA A 164 10.65 2.86 -7.56
CA ALA A 164 10.34 1.68 -6.75
C ALA A 164 9.50 0.63 -7.48
N ASP A 165 9.31 0.72 -8.79
CA ASP A 165 8.39 -0.15 -9.55
C ASP A 165 8.90 -1.58 -9.74
N ASN A 166 10.19 -1.84 -9.53
CA ASN A 166 10.80 -3.17 -9.56
C ASN A 166 10.14 -4.15 -8.56
N VAL A 167 9.59 -3.65 -7.46
CA VAL A 167 8.90 -4.48 -6.45
C VAL A 167 7.64 -5.17 -6.98
N LEU A 168 7.05 -4.66 -8.05
CA LEU A 168 5.86 -5.26 -8.68
C LEU A 168 6.20 -6.46 -9.54
N HIS A 169 7.49 -6.69 -9.87
CA HIS A 169 7.93 -7.77 -10.75
C HIS A 169 7.19 -7.82 -12.10
N VAL A 170 6.72 -6.68 -12.57
CA VAL A 170 6.13 -6.54 -13.91
C VAL A 170 7.21 -6.15 -14.90
N ASN A 171 7.29 -6.87 -16.01
CA ASN A 171 8.11 -6.43 -17.13
C ASN A 171 7.36 -5.32 -17.85
N PRO A 172 7.96 -4.12 -17.98
CA PRO A 172 7.31 -3.04 -18.71
C PRO A 172 7.10 -3.50 -20.16
N LYS A 173 5.87 -3.79 -20.51
CA LYS A 173 5.51 -3.85 -21.93
C LYS A 173 5.61 -2.40 -22.43
N LYS A 174 6.15 -2.21 -23.63
CA LYS A 174 6.33 -0.91 -24.28
C LYS A 174 5.03 -0.15 -24.59
N ASN A 175 3.97 -0.40 -23.89
CA ASN A 175 2.69 0.27 -24.11
C ASN A 175 2.46 1.32 -23.03
N ASP A 176 2.64 2.58 -23.37
CA ASP A 176 2.15 3.74 -22.63
C ASP A 176 0.60 3.86 -22.65
N GLY A 177 -0.07 2.74 -22.93
CA GLY A 177 -1.51 2.66 -22.99
C GLY A 177 -2.12 2.64 -21.59
N ILE A 178 -2.49 3.80 -21.10
CA ILE A 178 -3.39 3.92 -19.97
C ILE A 178 -4.71 3.29 -20.39
N CYS A 179 -5.06 2.14 -19.81
CA CYS A 179 -6.42 1.62 -19.94
C CYS A 179 -7.36 2.59 -19.20
N LEU A 180 -7.86 3.53 -19.93
CA LEU A 180 -8.89 4.48 -19.49
C LEU A 180 -10.25 3.81 -19.63
N SER A 181 -10.53 2.77 -18.88
CA SER A 181 -11.91 2.35 -18.71
C SER A 181 -12.41 2.81 -17.33
N PRO A 182 -12.99 4.02 -17.25
CA PRO A 182 -13.46 4.63 -16.01
C PRO A 182 -14.69 3.91 -15.41
N SER A 183 -15.25 2.92 -16.11
CA SER A 183 -16.52 2.28 -15.74
C SER A 183 -16.37 0.96 -14.98
N LEU A 184 -15.15 0.58 -14.58
CA LEU A 184 -14.92 -0.68 -13.87
C LEU A 184 -15.09 -0.48 -12.37
N ASN A 185 -16.35 -0.47 -11.91
CA ASN A 185 -16.68 -0.43 -10.47
C ASN A 185 -16.29 -1.70 -9.69
N ASN A 186 -15.73 -2.70 -10.37
CA ASN A 186 -15.30 -3.95 -9.75
C ASN A 186 -13.78 -4.01 -9.69
N LYS A 187 -13.23 -3.97 -8.47
CA LYS A 187 -11.79 -4.00 -8.20
C LYS A 187 -11.09 -5.24 -8.76
N LEU A 188 -11.73 -6.41 -8.68
CA LEU A 188 -11.21 -7.65 -9.23
C LEU A 188 -11.04 -7.53 -10.75
N HIS A 189 -12.01 -6.98 -11.43
CA HIS A 189 -11.96 -6.77 -12.89
C HIS A 189 -10.86 -5.78 -13.27
N MET A 190 -10.76 -4.66 -12.56
CA MET A 190 -9.72 -3.65 -12.79
C MET A 190 -8.30 -4.24 -12.63
N ILE A 191 -8.07 -5.01 -11.58
CA ILE A 191 -6.77 -5.69 -11.35
C ILE A 191 -6.53 -6.75 -12.43
N SER A 192 -7.56 -7.48 -12.87
CA SER A 192 -7.41 -8.46 -13.94
C SER A 192 -7.03 -7.83 -15.29
N CYS A 193 -7.60 -6.67 -15.61
CA CYS A 193 -7.19 -5.90 -16.79
C CYS A 193 -5.74 -5.44 -16.67
N PHE A 194 -5.35 -4.89 -15.51
CA PHE A 194 -3.97 -4.50 -15.25
C PHE A 194 -2.99 -5.66 -15.45
N ILE A 195 -3.28 -6.84 -14.88
CA ILE A 195 -2.44 -8.03 -15.03
C ILE A 195 -2.37 -8.45 -16.49
N HIS A 196 -3.51 -8.45 -17.21
CA HIS A 196 -3.54 -8.80 -18.62
C HIS A 196 -2.68 -7.86 -19.49
N GLU A 197 -2.67 -6.58 -19.20
CA GLU A 197 -1.94 -5.57 -19.97
C GLU A 197 -0.45 -5.53 -19.62
N GLU A 198 -0.12 -5.64 -18.34
CA GLU A 198 1.20 -5.33 -17.80
C GLU A 198 2.04 -6.57 -17.48
N VAL A 199 1.41 -7.73 -17.30
CA VAL A 199 2.11 -8.96 -16.87
C VAL A 199 2.27 -9.93 -18.01
N SER A 200 3.52 -10.30 -18.32
CA SER A 200 3.82 -11.27 -19.37
C SER A 200 3.61 -12.73 -18.93
N ASN A 201 3.92 -13.04 -17.67
CA ASN A 201 3.75 -14.35 -17.06
C ASN A 201 2.95 -14.24 -15.77
N ILE A 202 1.65 -14.59 -15.84
CA ILE A 202 0.70 -14.43 -14.75
C ILE A 202 1.01 -15.38 -13.60
N ASP A 203 1.41 -16.62 -13.90
CA ASP A 203 1.69 -17.62 -12.87
C ASP A 203 2.92 -17.20 -12.04
N GLU A 204 3.95 -16.72 -12.70
CA GLU A 204 5.14 -16.18 -12.03
C GLU A 204 4.81 -14.95 -11.19
N PHE A 205 4.01 -14.04 -11.72
CA PHE A 205 3.54 -12.85 -11.01
C PHE A 205 2.76 -13.21 -9.74
N CYS A 206 1.79 -14.12 -9.87
CA CYS A 206 0.99 -14.61 -8.76
C CYS A 206 1.85 -15.30 -7.69
N LEU A 207 2.84 -16.08 -8.11
CA LEU A 207 3.79 -16.75 -7.22
C LEU A 207 4.67 -15.75 -6.47
N LYS A 208 5.26 -14.79 -7.16
CA LYS A 208 6.16 -13.77 -6.57
C LYS A 208 5.43 -12.88 -5.58
N LEU A 209 4.24 -12.42 -5.94
CA LEU A 209 3.43 -11.58 -5.05
C LEU A 209 2.60 -12.40 -4.05
N LYS A 210 2.69 -13.73 -4.10
CA LYS A 210 1.93 -14.66 -3.24
C LYS A 210 0.44 -14.32 -3.20
N ILE A 211 -0.12 -14.09 -4.36
CA ILE A 211 -1.52 -13.73 -4.52
C ILE A 211 -2.40 -14.90 -4.04
N PRO A 212 -3.43 -14.66 -3.22
CA PRO A 212 -4.32 -15.72 -2.75
C PRO A 212 -4.95 -16.50 -3.92
N ASN A 213 -5.07 -17.82 -3.77
CA ASN A 213 -5.52 -18.72 -4.85
C ASN A 213 -6.89 -18.36 -5.43
N GLU A 214 -7.78 -17.79 -4.61
CA GLU A 214 -9.09 -17.32 -5.04
C GLU A 214 -9.00 -16.22 -6.11
N TYR A 215 -8.06 -15.27 -5.93
CA TYR A 215 -7.80 -14.20 -6.90
C TYR A 215 -7.09 -14.73 -8.14
N ASN A 216 -6.10 -15.61 -7.97
CA ASN A 216 -5.39 -16.23 -9.09
C ASN A 216 -6.38 -16.98 -10.01
N SER A 217 -7.24 -17.82 -9.43
CA SER A 217 -8.27 -18.56 -10.20
C SER A 217 -9.24 -17.61 -10.91
N ALA A 218 -9.66 -16.53 -10.26
CA ALA A 218 -10.52 -15.54 -10.87
C ALA A 218 -9.83 -14.78 -12.02
N PHE A 219 -8.54 -14.43 -11.88
CA PHE A 219 -7.76 -13.80 -12.93
C PHE A 219 -7.62 -14.70 -14.15
N GLN A 220 -7.27 -15.98 -13.96
CA GLN A 220 -7.16 -16.96 -15.04
C GLN A 220 -8.51 -17.13 -15.78
N LEU A 221 -9.61 -17.19 -15.06
CA LEU A 221 -10.95 -17.29 -15.65
C LEU A 221 -11.30 -16.04 -16.46
N LEU A 222 -11.12 -14.84 -15.90
CA LEU A 222 -11.43 -13.59 -16.57
C LEU A 222 -10.59 -13.39 -17.83
N LEU A 223 -9.31 -13.74 -17.79
CA LEU A 223 -8.44 -13.67 -18.95
C LEU A 223 -8.86 -14.65 -20.06
N LYS A 224 -9.27 -15.86 -19.68
CA LYS A 224 -9.76 -16.87 -20.61
C LYS A 224 -11.09 -16.45 -21.28
N GLU A 225 -12.02 -15.95 -20.49
CA GLU A 225 -13.32 -15.49 -21.01
C GLU A 225 -13.21 -14.14 -21.74
N GLY A 226 -12.37 -13.21 -21.25
CA GLY A 226 -12.07 -11.96 -21.94
C GLY A 226 -11.48 -12.19 -23.35
N ALA A 227 -10.61 -13.18 -23.48
CA ALA A 227 -10.07 -13.59 -24.79
C ALA A 227 -11.17 -14.09 -25.73
N LYS A 228 -12.19 -14.81 -25.21
CA LYS A 228 -13.34 -15.28 -25.99
C LYS A 228 -14.29 -14.14 -26.38
N MET A 229 -14.45 -13.14 -25.51
CA MET A 229 -15.34 -11.98 -25.72
C MET A 229 -14.76 -10.90 -26.62
N GLY A 230 -13.59 -11.13 -27.24
CA GLY A 230 -13.01 -10.20 -28.20
C GLY A 230 -12.28 -9.01 -27.56
N LEU A 231 -11.91 -9.10 -26.27
CA LEU A 231 -10.85 -8.28 -25.68
C LEU A 231 -9.50 -8.69 -26.30
N LYS A 232 -9.50 -8.79 -27.64
CA LYS A 232 -8.28 -8.98 -28.42
C LYS A 232 -7.43 -7.75 -28.17
N ARG A 233 -6.18 -7.98 -27.74
CA ARG A 233 -5.09 -7.02 -27.90
C ARG A 233 -5.33 -6.29 -29.23
N LYS A 234 -5.30 -4.98 -29.26
CA LYS A 234 -4.89 -4.24 -30.44
C LYS A 234 -3.43 -4.60 -30.69
N ILE A 235 -3.24 -5.78 -31.30
CA ILE A 235 -1.96 -6.15 -31.89
C ILE A 235 -1.89 -5.30 -33.14
N ASN A 236 -1.05 -4.27 -33.13
CA ASN A 236 -0.45 -3.59 -34.25
C ASN A 236 -1.01 -3.95 -35.63
N GLU A 237 -1.97 -3.17 -36.11
CA GLU A 237 -2.11 -2.91 -37.54
C GLU A 237 -1.20 -1.72 -37.92
N GLU A 238 0.10 -1.91 -37.77
CA GLU A 238 1.13 -1.13 -38.46
C GLU A 238 2.19 -2.09 -38.95
N LYS A 239 1.83 -2.85 -40.00
CA LYS A 239 2.73 -3.42 -40.99
C LYS A 239 1.93 -3.72 -42.24
N VAL A 240 1.70 -2.73 -43.07
CA VAL A 240 1.80 -2.80 -44.52
C VAL A 240 2.28 -1.43 -45.00
#